data_0bea44e37cb53c3aaee6618fdf5f515b
#
_entry.id   0bea44e37cb53c3aaee6618fdf5f515b
#
_cell.length_a   1.000
_cell.length_b   1.000
_cell.length_c   1.000
_cell.angle_alpha   90.00
_cell.angle_beta   90.00
_cell.angle_gamma   90.00
#
_symmetry.space_group_name_H-M   'P 1'
#
loop_
_entity.id
_entity.type
_entity.pdbx_description
1 polymer ?
#
loop_
_entity_poly.entity_id
_entity_poly.type
_entity_poly.pdbx_seq_one_letter_code
_entity_poly.pdbx_strand_id
1 'polypeptide(L)'
;MKVAFISLFRKGHGGGEGRVAHELAHSFAKRHDVVMICPSDKTGLFAEDETGLRIFGVRSAGDGEFQMPALSAKTVRAMFDFLDAFNPDVVHAHEPALIGLIGQVWAKMNRVPFVHTSHVLPTKVLEFGATDALDMKLLQGSFSETISRRLLTDFYSNCDALIALNEPALTSLRAFGYRGKIYVIPNGRDLDRYAGCANADISEKEKVLSFIGYLSERKNEVYLIDAQRHLPEDYVLVLLGKALKPGYKEQLERRCRTYGLDNVDFAGQVPHEEIPSYLERSHVFVSASKMEVQSLVVIEALASGTPVVGLSNETINELVDDEVGCRLSKEATPEQFADSVERVCSLPRSEYETLCENARNRVSLLDWSNVIELTVNAYRELLQEKASISQEEGAMLLDLVSTLPSGEVREILTERIEMSREEPGSLTHFLMERSLGTKWRALKRVPGSTWLLAGATVVVSLVGYLVMKGRGEPTD
;
A
#
# COMPACT_ATOMS: atom_id res chain seq x y z
N MET A 1 -22.83 6.77 6.97
CA MET A 1 -21.82 7.62 6.34
C MET A 1 -21.57 7.08 4.95
N LYS A 2 -21.41 7.95 3.96
CA LYS A 2 -21.04 7.60 2.59
C LYS A 2 -19.54 7.82 2.40
N VAL A 3 -18.78 6.82 1.99
CA VAL A 3 -17.33 6.93 1.83
C VAL A 3 -16.91 6.46 0.45
N ALA A 4 -16.14 7.30 -0.26
CA ALA A 4 -15.49 6.92 -1.50
C ALA A 4 -14.02 6.59 -1.23
N PHE A 5 -13.67 5.31 -1.28
CA PHE A 5 -12.28 4.86 -1.25
C PHE A 5 -11.68 4.91 -2.64
N ILE A 6 -10.41 5.27 -2.73
CA ILE A 6 -9.66 5.30 -3.99
C ILE A 6 -8.38 4.50 -3.82
N SER A 7 -8.16 3.51 -4.70
CA SER A 7 -6.92 2.74 -4.75
C SER A 7 -6.39 2.64 -6.17
N LEU A 8 -5.06 2.62 -6.30
CA LEU A 8 -4.35 2.36 -7.56
C LEU A 8 -4.42 0.88 -7.94
N PHE A 9 -4.87 0.02 -7.06
CA PHE A 9 -4.85 -1.44 -7.25
C PHE A 9 -6.24 -2.03 -7.39
N ARG A 10 -6.35 -3.05 -8.24
CA ARG A 10 -7.52 -3.95 -8.27
C ARG A 10 -7.49 -4.90 -7.07
N LYS A 11 -8.64 -5.48 -6.74
CA LYS A 11 -8.72 -6.56 -5.75
C LYS A 11 -7.75 -7.69 -6.11
N GLY A 12 -6.93 -8.10 -5.15
CA GLY A 12 -5.92 -9.14 -5.33
C GLY A 12 -4.60 -8.69 -5.98
N HIS A 13 -4.42 -7.40 -6.25
CA HIS A 13 -3.20 -6.82 -6.80
C HIS A 13 -2.57 -5.82 -5.83
N GLY A 14 -1.33 -5.42 -6.08
CA GLY A 14 -0.63 -4.40 -5.28
C GLY A 14 -0.10 -4.90 -3.93
N GLY A 15 0.01 -6.21 -3.75
CA GLY A 15 0.56 -6.79 -2.53
C GLY A 15 -0.23 -6.39 -1.28
N GLY A 16 0.49 -6.04 -0.21
CA GLY A 16 -0.12 -5.67 1.08
C GLY A 16 -0.94 -4.38 1.02
N GLU A 17 -0.47 -3.36 0.30
CA GLU A 17 -1.11 -2.04 0.19
C GLU A 17 -2.48 -2.15 -0.51
N GLY A 18 -2.51 -2.77 -1.70
CA GLY A 18 -3.76 -2.97 -2.41
C GLY A 18 -4.74 -3.85 -1.64
N ARG A 19 -4.24 -4.87 -0.92
CA ARG A 19 -5.08 -5.70 -0.05
C ARG A 19 -5.75 -4.89 1.05
N VAL A 20 -4.97 -4.08 1.80
CA VAL A 20 -5.51 -3.24 2.89
C VAL A 20 -6.60 -2.32 2.40
N ALA A 21 -6.39 -1.63 1.27
CA ALA A 21 -7.37 -0.72 0.71
C ALA A 21 -8.73 -1.41 0.45
N HIS A 22 -8.68 -2.60 -0.17
CA HIS A 22 -9.88 -3.36 -0.47
C HIS A 22 -10.52 -4.00 0.76
N GLU A 23 -9.75 -4.57 1.68
CA GLU A 23 -10.27 -5.15 2.92
C GLU A 23 -10.90 -4.09 3.83
N LEU A 24 -10.30 -2.90 3.91
CA LEU A 24 -10.87 -1.77 4.63
C LEU A 24 -12.23 -1.37 4.03
N ALA A 25 -12.28 -1.18 2.69
CA ALA A 25 -13.52 -0.82 2.00
C ALA A 25 -14.62 -1.87 2.19
N HIS A 26 -14.29 -3.17 2.10
CA HIS A 26 -15.23 -4.27 2.35
C HIS A 26 -15.74 -4.27 3.79
N SER A 27 -14.85 -4.04 4.74
CA SER A 27 -15.21 -4.02 6.15
C SER A 27 -16.08 -2.80 6.50
N PHE A 28 -15.81 -1.65 5.87
CA PHE A 28 -16.67 -0.47 5.96
C PHE A 28 -18.06 -0.71 5.34
N ALA A 29 -18.14 -1.40 4.20
CA ALA A 29 -19.40 -1.66 3.49
C ALA A 29 -20.41 -2.46 4.32
N LYS A 30 -19.96 -3.21 5.33
CA LYS A 30 -20.86 -3.92 6.26
C LYS A 30 -21.77 -2.98 7.09
N ARG A 31 -21.39 -1.71 7.28
CA ARG A 31 -22.09 -0.76 8.15
C ARG A 31 -22.30 0.63 7.54
N HIS A 32 -21.69 0.90 6.39
CA HIS A 32 -21.68 2.21 5.75
C HIS A 32 -21.96 2.07 4.25
N ASP A 33 -22.37 3.15 3.61
CA ASP A 33 -22.53 3.22 2.15
C ASP A 33 -21.17 3.52 1.51
N VAL A 34 -20.60 2.56 0.81
CA VAL A 34 -19.22 2.61 0.34
C VAL A 34 -19.12 2.37 -1.15
N VAL A 35 -18.17 3.06 -1.78
CA VAL A 35 -17.70 2.75 -3.12
C VAL A 35 -16.17 2.66 -3.11
N MET A 36 -15.62 1.71 -3.86
CA MET A 36 -14.20 1.63 -4.20
C MET A 36 -13.99 2.10 -5.63
N ILE A 37 -13.18 3.13 -5.82
CA ILE A 37 -12.74 3.62 -7.13
C ILE A 37 -11.35 3.04 -7.40
N CYS A 38 -11.22 2.19 -8.42
CA CYS A 38 -9.95 1.49 -8.69
C CYS A 38 -9.80 1.14 -10.18
N PRO A 39 -8.60 0.70 -10.62
CA PRO A 39 -8.38 0.21 -11.98
C PRO A 39 -9.32 -0.93 -12.37
N SER A 40 -9.73 -0.95 -13.64
CA SER A 40 -10.65 -1.93 -14.18
C SER A 40 -10.50 -2.05 -15.70
N ASP A 41 -11.16 -3.03 -16.31
CA ASP A 41 -11.22 -3.19 -17.78
C ASP A 41 -12.15 -2.17 -18.43
N LYS A 42 -13.07 -1.58 -17.66
CA LYS A 42 -14.06 -0.61 -18.12
C LYS A 42 -14.15 0.56 -17.16
N THR A 43 -14.59 1.73 -17.66
CA THR A 43 -14.97 2.86 -16.81
C THR A 43 -16.45 2.80 -16.51
N GLY A 44 -16.81 2.89 -15.23
CA GLY A 44 -18.18 2.94 -14.75
C GLY A 44 -18.42 2.16 -13.48
N LEU A 45 -19.65 2.23 -12.96
CA LEU A 45 -20.09 1.47 -11.80
C LEU A 45 -20.35 0.01 -12.19
N PHE A 46 -19.79 -0.91 -11.42
CA PHE A 46 -20.07 -2.34 -11.55
C PHE A 46 -20.90 -2.83 -10.37
N ALA A 47 -21.66 -3.90 -10.62
CA ALA A 47 -22.26 -4.66 -9.54
C ALA A 47 -21.17 -5.30 -8.67
N GLU A 48 -21.47 -5.43 -7.43
CA GLU A 48 -20.63 -5.75 -6.33
C GLU A 48 -20.31 -7.18 -6.11
N ASP A 49 -19.42 -7.33 -5.13
CA ASP A 49 -19.24 -8.61 -4.46
C ASP A 49 -20.33 -8.84 -3.38
N GLU A 50 -20.26 -10.03 -2.76
CA GLU A 50 -21.22 -10.52 -1.76
C GLU A 50 -21.37 -9.64 -0.52
N THR A 51 -20.50 -8.63 -0.33
CA THR A 51 -20.47 -7.75 0.86
C THR A 51 -21.23 -6.44 0.68
N GLY A 52 -21.76 -6.17 -0.53
CA GLY A 52 -22.42 -4.90 -0.84
C GLY A 52 -21.44 -3.77 -1.21
N LEU A 53 -20.15 -4.05 -1.38
CA LEU A 53 -19.17 -3.06 -1.84
C LEU A 53 -19.34 -2.76 -3.31
N ARG A 54 -19.72 -1.54 -3.64
CA ARG A 54 -19.81 -1.07 -5.03
C ARG A 54 -18.42 -0.68 -5.55
N ILE A 55 -18.13 -1.02 -6.79
CA ILE A 55 -16.87 -0.70 -7.45
C ILE A 55 -17.13 0.23 -8.63
N PHE A 56 -16.54 1.41 -8.61
CA PHE A 56 -16.41 2.27 -9.77
C PHE A 56 -15.08 2.00 -10.45
N GLY A 57 -15.11 1.31 -11.57
CA GLY A 57 -13.91 0.99 -12.33
C GLY A 57 -13.40 2.19 -13.12
N VAL A 58 -12.08 2.35 -13.16
CA VAL A 58 -11.39 3.24 -14.07
C VAL A 58 -10.63 2.41 -15.08
N ARG A 59 -11.01 2.52 -16.38
CA ARG A 59 -10.34 1.75 -17.41
C ARG A 59 -8.84 1.93 -17.34
N SER A 60 -8.13 0.81 -17.33
CA SER A 60 -6.69 0.76 -17.17
C SER A 60 -6.05 -0.11 -18.22
N ALA A 61 -4.77 0.12 -18.51
CA ALA A 61 -3.95 -0.68 -19.40
C ALA A 61 -2.94 -1.48 -18.58
N GLY A 62 -2.56 -2.64 -19.10
CA GLY A 62 -1.63 -3.58 -18.46
C GLY A 62 -2.33 -4.81 -17.89
N ASP A 63 -1.57 -5.88 -17.76
CA ASP A 63 -2.01 -7.21 -17.32
C ASP A 63 -1.28 -7.68 -16.03
N GLY A 64 -0.43 -6.82 -15.49
CA GLY A 64 0.40 -7.12 -14.32
C GLY A 64 -0.20 -6.65 -12.99
N GLU A 65 0.61 -6.74 -11.93
CA GLU A 65 0.29 -6.27 -10.57
C GLU A 65 -0.09 -4.77 -10.55
N PHE A 66 0.45 -3.98 -11.49
CA PHE A 66 0.22 -2.56 -11.61
C PHE A 66 -0.50 -2.27 -12.93
N GLN A 67 -1.72 -1.81 -12.82
CA GLN A 67 -2.52 -1.40 -13.97
C GLN A 67 -2.62 0.13 -13.97
N MET A 68 -2.10 0.74 -15.04
CA MET A 68 -2.14 2.19 -15.17
C MET A 68 -3.50 2.68 -15.62
N PRO A 69 -4.18 3.54 -14.85
CA PRO A 69 -5.42 4.16 -15.27
C PRO A 69 -5.26 4.93 -16.58
N ALA A 70 -6.06 4.59 -17.58
CA ALA A 70 -6.12 5.31 -18.85
C ALA A 70 -6.99 6.57 -18.67
N LEU A 71 -6.38 7.63 -18.10
CA LEU A 71 -7.08 8.87 -17.78
C LEU A 71 -7.24 9.71 -19.05
N SER A 72 -8.44 9.71 -19.57
CA SER A 72 -8.91 10.63 -20.60
C SER A 72 -9.89 11.63 -20.00
N ALA A 73 -10.14 12.73 -20.70
CA ALA A 73 -11.19 13.68 -20.34
C ALA A 73 -12.54 12.98 -20.05
N LYS A 74 -12.88 11.97 -20.84
CA LYS A 74 -14.10 11.17 -20.67
C LYS A 74 -14.09 10.40 -19.35
N THR A 75 -12.95 9.81 -18.99
CA THR A 75 -12.79 9.05 -17.73
C THR A 75 -12.91 9.98 -16.52
N VAL A 76 -12.24 11.14 -16.56
CA VAL A 76 -12.31 12.15 -15.49
C VAL A 76 -13.73 12.66 -15.28
N ARG A 77 -14.44 12.99 -16.36
CA ARG A 77 -15.86 13.40 -16.29
C ARG A 77 -16.72 12.30 -15.70
N ALA A 78 -16.61 11.06 -16.18
CA ALA A 78 -17.39 9.95 -15.65
C ALA A 78 -17.13 9.72 -14.15
N MET A 79 -15.90 9.90 -13.68
CA MET A 79 -15.56 9.81 -12.25
C MET A 79 -16.21 10.97 -11.46
N PHE A 80 -16.17 12.20 -11.99
CA PHE A 80 -16.80 13.36 -11.36
C PHE A 80 -18.33 13.21 -11.31
N ASP A 81 -18.96 12.87 -12.44
CA ASP A 81 -20.41 12.66 -12.53
C ASP A 81 -20.88 11.56 -11.55
N PHE A 82 -20.06 10.52 -11.40
CA PHE A 82 -20.34 9.47 -10.42
C PHE A 82 -20.21 9.99 -8.98
N LEU A 83 -19.14 10.70 -8.66
CA LEU A 83 -18.94 11.27 -7.31
C LEU A 83 -20.01 12.31 -6.96
N ASP A 84 -20.43 13.13 -7.94
CA ASP A 84 -21.55 14.08 -7.77
C ASP A 84 -22.85 13.32 -7.43
N ALA A 85 -23.15 12.22 -8.14
CA ALA A 85 -24.35 11.43 -7.89
C ALA A 85 -24.26 10.61 -6.58
N PHE A 86 -23.08 10.06 -6.25
CA PHE A 86 -22.87 9.33 -5.02
C PHE A 86 -22.88 10.25 -3.80
N ASN A 87 -22.36 11.46 -3.93
CA ASN A 87 -22.27 12.48 -2.91
C ASN A 87 -21.66 11.93 -1.59
N PRO A 88 -20.37 11.54 -1.57
CA PRO A 88 -19.72 10.98 -0.40
C PRO A 88 -19.56 12.04 0.70
N ASP A 89 -19.63 11.60 1.97
CA ASP A 89 -19.28 12.41 3.12
C ASP A 89 -17.75 12.60 3.25
N VAL A 90 -16.97 11.60 2.80
CA VAL A 90 -15.50 11.58 2.84
C VAL A 90 -14.96 10.87 1.60
N VAL A 91 -13.87 11.40 1.05
CA VAL A 91 -13.03 10.71 0.05
C VAL A 91 -11.74 10.27 0.70
N HIS A 92 -11.39 9.01 0.60
CA HIS A 92 -10.18 8.43 1.20
C HIS A 92 -9.33 7.70 0.17
N ALA A 93 -8.13 8.22 -0.10
CA ALA A 93 -7.18 7.63 -1.03
C ALA A 93 -6.07 6.87 -0.30
N HIS A 94 -5.63 5.75 -0.88
CA HIS A 94 -4.56 4.92 -0.33
C HIS A 94 -3.21 5.19 -1.00
N GLU A 95 -3.19 5.63 -2.26
CA GLU A 95 -1.96 5.95 -2.96
C GLU A 95 -1.97 7.41 -3.48
N PRO A 96 -0.83 8.12 -3.43
CA PRO A 96 -0.69 9.47 -3.98
C PRO A 96 -0.54 9.42 -5.51
N ALA A 97 -1.50 8.76 -6.17
CA ALA A 97 -1.51 8.52 -7.61
C ALA A 97 -2.50 9.44 -8.32
N LEU A 98 -2.44 9.45 -9.66
CA LEU A 98 -3.27 10.36 -10.46
C LEU A 98 -4.77 10.18 -10.26
N ILE A 99 -5.23 8.95 -10.02
CA ILE A 99 -6.63 8.67 -9.69
C ILE A 99 -7.01 9.27 -8.32
N GLY A 100 -6.10 9.20 -7.33
CA GLY A 100 -6.25 9.85 -6.03
C GLY A 100 -6.28 11.37 -6.14
N LEU A 101 -5.42 11.95 -7.00
CA LEU A 101 -5.40 13.39 -7.28
C LEU A 101 -6.73 13.87 -7.88
N ILE A 102 -7.33 13.13 -8.81
CA ILE A 102 -8.64 13.47 -9.37
C ILE A 102 -9.72 13.48 -8.29
N GLY A 103 -9.72 12.49 -7.41
CA GLY A 103 -10.62 12.46 -6.24
C GLY A 103 -10.37 13.61 -5.27
N GLN A 104 -9.10 13.98 -5.04
CA GLN A 104 -8.72 15.12 -4.20
C GLN A 104 -9.26 16.45 -4.75
N VAL A 105 -9.08 16.69 -6.07
CA VAL A 105 -9.62 17.88 -6.72
C VAL A 105 -11.15 17.93 -6.57
N TRP A 106 -11.83 16.81 -6.87
CA TRP A 106 -13.28 16.73 -6.70
C TRP A 106 -13.71 17.01 -5.26
N ALA A 107 -13.06 16.39 -4.28
CA ALA A 107 -13.38 16.53 -2.87
C ALA A 107 -13.23 17.98 -2.40
N LYS A 108 -12.14 18.62 -2.75
CA LYS A 108 -11.90 20.03 -2.42
C LYS A 108 -12.94 20.97 -3.05
N MET A 109 -13.27 20.78 -4.32
CA MET A 109 -14.31 21.56 -5.02
C MET A 109 -15.68 21.45 -4.36
N ASN A 110 -16.01 20.27 -3.83
CA ASN A 110 -17.30 19.99 -3.20
C ASN A 110 -17.28 20.14 -1.67
N ARG A 111 -16.17 20.63 -1.09
CA ARG A 111 -15.99 20.78 0.38
C ARG A 111 -16.19 19.48 1.14
N VAL A 112 -15.79 18.38 0.53
CA VAL A 112 -15.79 17.06 1.12
C VAL A 112 -14.39 16.80 1.68
N PRO A 113 -14.22 16.34 2.93
CA PRO A 113 -12.92 15.99 3.47
C PRO A 113 -12.21 14.94 2.61
N PHE A 114 -10.94 15.22 2.30
CA PHE A 114 -10.06 14.30 1.60
C PHE A 114 -8.98 13.77 2.55
N VAL A 115 -9.00 12.46 2.77
CA VAL A 115 -8.06 11.75 3.64
C VAL A 115 -7.13 10.88 2.80
N HIS A 116 -5.89 10.77 3.22
CA HIS A 116 -4.95 9.85 2.57
C HIS A 116 -4.23 8.98 3.61
N THR A 117 -4.26 7.64 3.42
CA THR A 117 -3.43 6.72 4.20
C THR A 117 -2.06 6.57 3.54
N SER A 118 -1.00 6.90 4.29
CA SER A 118 0.37 6.79 3.80
C SER A 118 0.92 5.38 4.06
N HIS A 119 0.90 4.54 3.04
CA HIS A 119 1.48 3.18 3.07
C HIS A 119 2.99 3.16 2.83
N VAL A 120 3.59 4.32 2.61
CA VAL A 120 5.02 4.47 2.36
C VAL A 120 5.65 5.48 3.30
N LEU A 121 6.94 5.36 3.54
CA LEU A 121 7.73 6.37 4.25
C LEU A 121 8.29 7.34 3.22
N PRO A 122 7.76 8.58 3.10
CA PRO A 122 8.15 9.47 2.01
C PRO A 122 9.65 9.76 1.95
N THR A 123 10.30 9.81 3.12
CA THR A 123 11.75 10.00 3.21
C THR A 123 12.53 8.81 2.65
N LYS A 124 12.01 7.59 2.80
CA LYS A 124 12.67 6.36 2.34
C LYS A 124 12.32 5.98 0.89
N VAL A 125 11.16 6.40 0.39
CA VAL A 125 10.81 6.19 -1.03
C VAL A 125 11.83 6.86 -1.93
N LEU A 126 12.34 8.03 -1.53
CA LEU A 126 13.38 8.74 -2.28
C LEU A 126 14.74 8.02 -2.20
N GLU A 127 15.01 7.30 -1.10
CA GLU A 127 16.26 6.53 -0.92
C GLU A 127 16.20 5.16 -1.60
N PHE A 128 15.12 4.41 -1.41
CA PHE A 128 14.98 3.01 -1.85
C PHE A 128 14.29 2.85 -3.21
N GLY A 129 13.48 3.80 -3.64
CA GLY A 129 12.89 3.80 -4.98
C GLY A 129 13.95 3.75 -6.09
N ALA A 130 15.18 4.11 -5.76
CA ALA A 130 16.33 4.03 -6.66
C ALA A 130 16.95 2.62 -6.77
N THR A 131 16.67 1.68 -5.85
CA THR A 131 17.42 0.43 -5.80
C THR A 131 16.64 -0.83 -6.18
N ASP A 132 15.34 -0.91 -5.89
CA ASP A 132 14.63 -2.19 -5.96
C ASP A 132 13.75 -2.42 -7.19
N ALA A 133 13.41 -1.38 -7.92
CA ALA A 133 12.40 -1.54 -8.94
C ALA A 133 12.75 -0.97 -10.31
N LEU A 134 13.84 -0.23 -10.44
CA LEU A 134 14.34 0.24 -11.71
C LEU A 134 15.86 0.24 -11.75
N ASP A 135 16.39 -0.11 -12.92
CA ASP A 135 17.61 0.46 -13.41
C ASP A 135 17.40 1.99 -13.60
N MET A 136 17.26 2.70 -12.47
CA MET A 136 16.96 4.13 -12.37
C MET A 136 18.17 5.01 -12.71
N LYS A 137 19.15 4.53 -13.51
CA LYS A 137 20.18 5.41 -14.08
C LYS A 137 19.59 6.61 -14.83
N LEU A 138 18.32 6.49 -15.29
CA LEU A 138 17.60 7.58 -15.97
C LEU A 138 16.91 8.57 -15.00
N LEU A 139 16.66 8.19 -13.74
CA LEU A 139 16.01 9.05 -12.74
C LEU A 139 16.92 9.40 -11.54
N GLN A 140 18.18 8.97 -11.55
CA GLN A 140 19.21 9.32 -10.56
C GLN A 140 19.77 10.74 -10.78
N GLY A 141 18.93 11.69 -11.19
CA GLY A 141 19.30 13.09 -11.26
C GLY A 141 18.58 13.89 -10.19
N SER A 142 19.24 14.85 -9.58
CA SER A 142 18.67 15.81 -8.63
C SER A 142 17.35 16.45 -9.12
N PHE A 143 17.12 16.48 -10.41
CA PHE A 143 15.92 17.03 -11.05
C PHE A 143 14.68 16.13 -10.84
N SER A 144 14.78 14.81 -11.02
CA SER A 144 13.64 13.89 -10.87
C SER A 144 13.23 13.72 -9.40
N GLU A 145 14.21 13.69 -8.49
CA GLU A 145 13.95 13.69 -7.06
C GLU A 145 13.22 14.96 -6.61
N THR A 146 13.63 16.11 -7.10
CA THR A 146 13.01 17.41 -6.80
C THR A 146 11.56 17.44 -7.29
N ILE A 147 11.27 16.95 -8.51
CA ILE A 147 9.90 16.87 -9.05
C ILE A 147 9.06 15.90 -8.22
N SER A 148 9.56 14.72 -7.92
CA SER A 148 8.83 13.71 -7.14
C SER A 148 8.52 14.21 -5.73
N ARG A 149 9.50 14.85 -5.10
CA ARG A 149 9.33 15.47 -3.78
C ARG A 149 8.27 16.57 -3.85
N ARG A 150 8.29 17.43 -4.86
CA ARG A 150 7.30 18.50 -5.04
C ARG A 150 5.90 17.93 -5.22
N LEU A 151 5.71 16.96 -6.11
CA LEU A 151 4.41 16.34 -6.36
C LEU A 151 3.82 15.68 -5.09
N LEU A 152 4.65 14.95 -4.32
CA LEU A 152 4.22 14.37 -3.05
C LEU A 152 3.88 15.44 -2.02
N THR A 153 4.70 16.50 -1.93
CA THR A 153 4.46 17.62 -1.01
C THR A 153 3.14 18.30 -1.36
N ASP A 154 2.91 18.61 -2.63
CA ASP A 154 1.71 19.27 -3.10
C ASP A 154 0.47 18.38 -2.89
N PHE A 155 0.56 17.07 -3.17
CA PHE A 155 -0.52 16.14 -2.89
C PHE A 155 -0.84 16.07 -1.40
N TYR A 156 0.15 15.88 -0.53
CA TYR A 156 -0.06 15.79 0.92
C TYR A 156 -0.60 17.10 1.49
N SER A 157 -0.08 18.24 1.06
CA SER A 157 -0.51 19.56 1.55
C SER A 157 -1.97 19.87 1.23
N ASN A 158 -2.53 19.24 0.21
CA ASN A 158 -3.94 19.34 -0.15
C ASN A 158 -4.85 18.29 0.52
N CYS A 159 -4.31 17.40 1.36
CA CYS A 159 -5.13 16.52 2.19
C CYS A 159 -5.65 17.24 3.43
N ASP A 160 -6.90 17.02 3.81
CA ASP A 160 -7.47 17.53 5.06
C ASP A 160 -6.88 16.78 6.27
N ALA A 161 -6.55 15.51 6.08
CA ALA A 161 -5.75 14.72 7.01
C ALA A 161 -4.97 13.62 6.32
N LEU A 162 -3.87 13.22 6.94
CA LEU A 162 -3.17 11.98 6.63
C LEU A 162 -3.42 10.94 7.72
N ILE A 163 -3.40 9.67 7.33
CA ILE A 163 -3.34 8.53 8.26
C ILE A 163 -1.93 7.94 8.15
N ALA A 164 -1.22 7.93 9.27
CA ALA A 164 0.03 7.23 9.45
C ALA A 164 -0.26 5.88 10.11
N LEU A 165 0.39 4.81 9.65
CA LEU A 165 0.11 3.46 10.15
C LEU A 165 0.70 3.22 11.55
N ASN A 166 1.69 4.02 11.95
CA ASN A 166 2.37 3.95 13.23
C ASN A 166 3.17 5.23 13.51
N GLU A 167 3.78 5.32 14.69
CA GLU A 167 4.60 6.48 15.08
C GLU A 167 5.85 6.71 14.19
N PRO A 168 6.58 5.67 13.73
CA PRO A 168 7.64 5.88 12.74
C PRO A 168 7.13 6.49 11.43
N ALA A 169 5.95 6.08 10.95
CA ALA A 169 5.34 6.67 9.75
C ALA A 169 4.93 8.13 9.99
N LEU A 170 4.33 8.45 11.13
CA LEU A 170 4.03 9.83 11.54
C LEU A 170 5.31 10.69 11.55
N THR A 171 6.37 10.18 12.19
CA THR A 171 7.67 10.87 12.25
C THR A 171 8.24 11.13 10.85
N SER A 172 8.16 10.13 9.95
CA SER A 172 8.60 10.27 8.57
C SER A 172 7.81 11.35 7.80
N LEU A 173 6.48 11.39 7.96
CA LEU A 173 5.63 12.43 7.36
C LEU A 173 5.95 13.83 7.88
N ARG A 174 6.22 13.97 9.19
CA ARG A 174 6.67 15.24 9.79
C ARG A 174 8.05 15.66 9.28
N ALA A 175 8.98 14.71 9.18
CA ALA A 175 10.33 14.96 8.65
C ALA A 175 10.30 15.32 7.16
N PHE A 176 9.36 14.75 6.40
CA PHE A 176 9.13 15.09 4.99
C PHE A 176 8.61 16.52 4.81
N GLY A 177 8.04 17.13 5.86
CA GLY A 177 7.58 18.52 5.88
C GLY A 177 6.08 18.70 6.02
N TYR A 178 5.29 17.64 6.11
CA TYR A 178 3.85 17.77 6.30
C TYR A 178 3.52 18.37 7.67
N ARG A 179 2.67 19.42 7.70
CA ARG A 179 2.30 20.15 8.93
C ARG A 179 0.81 20.05 9.26
N GLY A 180 0.01 19.46 8.38
CA GLY A 180 -1.42 19.27 8.57
C GLY A 180 -1.76 18.21 9.63
N LYS A 181 -3.02 17.85 9.71
CA LYS A 181 -3.54 16.84 10.65
C LYS A 181 -3.07 15.45 10.28
N ILE A 182 -2.57 14.68 11.24
CA ILE A 182 -2.22 13.26 11.08
C ILE A 182 -2.92 12.46 12.17
N TYR A 183 -3.60 11.41 11.78
CA TYR A 183 -4.09 10.36 12.68
C TYR A 183 -3.15 9.17 12.61
N VAL A 184 -2.87 8.56 13.75
CA VAL A 184 -2.14 7.27 13.80
C VAL A 184 -3.19 6.16 13.85
N ILE A 185 -3.38 5.47 12.74
CA ILE A 185 -4.37 4.39 12.60
C ILE A 185 -3.69 3.24 11.87
N PRO A 186 -3.49 2.09 12.53
CA PRO A 186 -2.79 0.95 11.96
C PRO A 186 -3.61 0.26 10.87
N ASN A 187 -2.96 -0.60 10.11
CA ASN A 187 -3.65 -1.54 9.23
C ASN A 187 -4.45 -2.55 10.06
N GLY A 188 -5.70 -2.76 9.68
CA GLY A 188 -6.52 -3.82 10.24
C GLY A 188 -6.23 -5.19 9.66
N ARG A 189 -6.63 -6.22 10.39
CA ARG A 189 -6.65 -7.61 9.95
C ARG A 189 -7.93 -8.31 10.42
N ASP A 190 -8.34 -9.31 9.65
CA ASP A 190 -9.34 -10.28 10.07
C ASP A 190 -8.64 -11.30 10.99
N LEU A 191 -8.57 -10.96 12.28
CA LEU A 191 -7.87 -11.78 13.26
C LEU A 191 -8.59 -13.09 13.54
N ASP A 192 -9.90 -13.17 13.28
CA ASP A 192 -10.70 -14.40 13.47
C ASP A 192 -10.19 -15.56 12.59
N ARG A 193 -9.57 -15.23 11.43
CA ARG A 193 -8.92 -16.23 10.57
C ARG A 193 -7.79 -16.99 11.24
N TYR A 194 -7.16 -16.39 12.24
CA TYR A 194 -5.98 -16.93 12.94
C TYR A 194 -6.31 -17.42 14.34
N ALA A 195 -7.49 -17.08 14.87
CA ALA A 195 -7.88 -17.41 16.24
C ALA A 195 -7.94 -18.92 16.53
N GLY A 196 -8.15 -19.74 15.49
CA GLY A 196 -8.19 -21.20 15.61
C GLY A 196 -6.86 -21.90 15.35
N CYS A 197 -5.80 -21.16 15.01
CA CYS A 197 -4.49 -21.76 14.76
C CYS A 197 -3.93 -22.38 16.04
N ALA A 198 -3.57 -23.67 15.98
CA ALA A 198 -2.80 -24.33 17.01
C ALA A 198 -1.35 -23.81 16.97
N ASN A 199 -0.66 -23.85 18.10
CA ASN A 199 0.79 -23.58 18.09
C ASN A 199 1.52 -24.81 17.55
N ALA A 200 2.62 -24.59 16.82
CA ALA A 200 3.52 -25.68 16.48
C ALA A 200 4.04 -26.37 17.74
N ASP A 201 4.18 -27.69 17.71
CA ASP A 201 4.68 -28.43 18.86
C ASP A 201 6.18 -28.27 18.99
N ILE A 202 6.61 -27.45 19.96
CA ILE A 202 8.01 -27.17 20.22
C ILE A 202 8.83 -28.41 20.56
N SER A 203 8.20 -29.54 20.88
CA SER A 203 8.88 -30.82 21.14
C SER A 203 9.23 -31.58 19.85
N GLU A 204 8.67 -31.21 18.71
CA GLU A 204 9.04 -31.82 17.43
C GLU A 204 10.52 -31.60 17.14
N LYS A 205 11.15 -32.62 16.56
CA LYS A 205 12.56 -32.56 16.20
C LYS A 205 12.76 -31.53 15.10
N GLU A 206 11.98 -31.63 14.03
CA GLU A 206 12.03 -30.68 12.92
C GLU A 206 11.44 -29.33 13.33
N LYS A 207 12.19 -28.26 13.11
CA LYS A 207 11.75 -26.88 13.38
C LYS A 207 11.46 -26.17 12.07
N VAL A 208 10.21 -25.75 11.87
CA VAL A 208 9.79 -24.99 10.69
C VAL A 208 9.92 -23.50 10.94
N LEU A 209 10.70 -22.83 10.11
CA LEU A 209 10.86 -21.38 10.06
C LEU A 209 10.12 -20.89 8.83
N SER A 210 9.19 -19.95 8.97
CA SER A 210 8.47 -19.42 7.81
C SER A 210 8.82 -17.97 7.51
N PHE A 211 8.95 -17.70 6.22
CA PHE A 211 8.95 -16.36 5.64
C PHE A 211 7.80 -16.27 4.64
N ILE A 212 7.06 -15.16 4.67
CA ILE A 212 5.93 -14.93 3.76
C ILE A 212 6.08 -13.56 3.12
N GLY A 213 6.02 -13.50 1.78
CA GLY A 213 6.08 -12.25 1.03
C GLY A 213 6.64 -12.40 -0.36
N TYR A 214 6.65 -11.30 -1.13
CA TYR A 214 7.39 -11.31 -2.40
C TYR A 214 8.88 -11.51 -2.14
N LEU A 215 9.51 -12.39 -2.92
CA LEU A 215 10.97 -12.56 -2.88
C LEU A 215 11.62 -11.35 -3.58
N SER A 216 12.40 -10.57 -2.82
CA SER A 216 13.01 -9.33 -3.31
C SER A 216 14.21 -8.90 -2.46
N GLU A 217 15.11 -8.10 -3.03
CA GLU A 217 16.27 -7.56 -2.32
C GLU A 217 15.89 -6.75 -1.06
N ARG A 218 14.70 -6.14 -1.05
CA ARG A 218 14.15 -5.40 0.09
C ARG A 218 13.75 -6.34 1.24
N LYS A 219 13.19 -7.51 0.92
CA LYS A 219 12.80 -8.53 1.90
C LYS A 219 13.99 -9.32 2.40
N ASN A 220 15.11 -9.32 1.64
CA ASN A 220 16.42 -9.79 2.06
C ASN A 220 16.49 -11.28 2.42
N GLU A 221 15.86 -12.14 1.58
CA GLU A 221 15.88 -13.60 1.76
C GLU A 221 17.30 -14.17 1.67
N VAL A 222 18.20 -13.46 0.98
CA VAL A 222 19.63 -13.78 0.97
C VAL A 222 20.19 -13.88 2.40
N TYR A 223 19.84 -12.94 3.26
CA TYR A 223 20.27 -12.95 4.66
C TYR A 223 19.68 -14.14 5.43
N LEU A 224 18.40 -14.49 5.18
CA LEU A 224 17.76 -15.65 5.83
C LEU A 224 18.42 -16.96 5.42
N ILE A 225 18.79 -17.10 4.13
CA ILE A 225 19.55 -18.26 3.64
C ILE A 225 20.96 -18.30 4.26
N ASP A 226 21.59 -17.13 4.45
CA ASP A 226 22.89 -17.07 5.13
C ASP A 226 22.77 -17.45 6.62
N ALA A 227 21.68 -17.08 7.28
CA ALA A 227 21.41 -17.49 8.65
C ALA A 227 21.14 -19.02 8.75
N GLN A 228 20.43 -19.58 7.76
CA GLN A 228 20.12 -21.02 7.71
C GLN A 228 21.36 -21.91 7.79
N ARG A 229 22.50 -21.44 7.29
CA ARG A 229 23.79 -22.18 7.36
C ARG A 229 24.31 -22.41 8.78
N HIS A 230 23.85 -21.61 9.73
CA HIS A 230 24.29 -21.67 11.13
C HIS A 230 23.31 -22.44 12.01
N LEU A 231 22.17 -22.85 11.44
CA LEU A 231 21.17 -23.66 12.12
C LEU A 231 21.41 -25.17 11.92
N PRO A 232 20.99 -26.02 12.88
CA PRO A 232 21.01 -27.48 12.72
C PRO A 232 20.22 -27.94 11.50
N GLU A 233 20.55 -29.13 10.98
CA GLU A 233 19.93 -29.69 9.75
C GLU A 233 18.41 -29.94 9.88
N ASP A 234 17.91 -30.11 11.12
CA ASP A 234 16.50 -30.30 11.43
C ASP A 234 15.69 -28.98 11.50
N TYR A 235 16.30 -27.84 11.18
CA TYR A 235 15.62 -26.58 10.97
C TYR A 235 15.33 -26.37 9.47
N VAL A 236 14.06 -26.20 9.11
CA VAL A 236 13.63 -26.04 7.71
C VAL A 236 13.15 -24.61 7.50
N LEU A 237 13.75 -23.88 6.56
CA LEU A 237 13.32 -22.56 6.14
C LEU A 237 12.33 -22.66 4.98
N VAL A 238 11.08 -22.26 5.19
CA VAL A 238 10.04 -22.25 4.17
C VAL A 238 9.83 -20.82 3.66
N LEU A 239 10.10 -20.59 2.38
CA LEU A 239 9.95 -19.30 1.70
C LEU A 239 8.66 -19.32 0.86
N LEU A 240 7.61 -18.63 1.36
CA LEU A 240 6.32 -18.52 0.70
C LEU A 240 6.23 -17.20 -0.06
N GLY A 241 6.10 -17.27 -1.37
CA GLY A 241 5.90 -16.14 -2.26
C GLY A 241 6.54 -16.29 -3.62
N LYS A 242 6.24 -15.34 -4.50
CA LYS A 242 6.84 -15.28 -5.83
C LYS A 242 7.94 -14.21 -5.89
N ALA A 243 8.91 -14.42 -6.75
CA ALA A 243 9.93 -13.42 -7.04
C ALA A 243 9.33 -12.20 -7.78
N LEU A 244 9.68 -11.00 -7.36
CA LEU A 244 9.30 -9.77 -8.06
C LEU A 244 10.09 -9.57 -9.36
N LYS A 245 11.39 -9.93 -9.33
CA LYS A 245 12.27 -9.81 -10.49
C LYS A 245 12.52 -11.18 -11.10
N PRO A 246 12.48 -11.32 -12.44
CA PRO A 246 12.93 -12.54 -13.10
C PRO A 246 14.36 -12.92 -12.66
N GLY A 247 14.59 -14.20 -12.44
CA GLY A 247 15.91 -14.72 -12.06
C GLY A 247 16.28 -14.57 -10.58
N TYR A 248 15.48 -13.85 -9.75
CA TYR A 248 15.82 -13.69 -8.34
C TYR A 248 15.66 -15.00 -7.54
N LYS A 249 14.59 -15.77 -7.80
CA LYS A 249 14.42 -17.10 -7.19
C LYS A 249 15.59 -18.00 -7.52
N GLU A 250 15.99 -18.07 -8.78
CA GLU A 250 17.12 -18.86 -9.24
C GLU A 250 18.45 -18.41 -8.60
N GLN A 251 18.60 -17.13 -8.28
CA GLN A 251 19.72 -16.60 -7.52
C GLN A 251 19.73 -17.17 -6.09
N LEU A 252 18.59 -17.17 -5.41
CA LEU A 252 18.44 -17.73 -4.07
C LEU A 252 18.72 -19.24 -4.07
N GLU A 253 18.16 -19.99 -5.02
CA GLU A 253 18.39 -21.43 -5.17
C GLU A 253 19.87 -21.75 -5.44
N ARG A 254 20.56 -20.94 -6.29
CA ARG A 254 22.00 -21.10 -6.50
C ARG A 254 22.79 -20.89 -5.20
N ARG A 255 22.36 -19.93 -4.37
CA ARG A 255 22.99 -19.70 -3.08
C ARG A 255 22.85 -20.90 -2.14
N CYS A 256 21.65 -21.50 -2.06
CA CYS A 256 21.42 -22.74 -1.31
C CYS A 256 22.35 -23.86 -1.80
N ARG A 257 22.43 -24.09 -3.11
CA ARG A 257 23.34 -25.10 -3.69
C ARG A 257 24.81 -24.82 -3.38
N THR A 258 25.24 -23.55 -3.41
CA THR A 258 26.63 -23.19 -3.09
C THR A 258 26.98 -23.53 -1.66
N TYR A 259 26.00 -23.45 -0.76
CA TYR A 259 26.19 -23.76 0.67
C TYR A 259 25.85 -25.20 1.03
N GLY A 260 25.36 -26.02 0.10
CA GLY A 260 24.92 -27.39 0.37
C GLY A 260 23.68 -27.45 1.28
N LEU A 261 22.79 -26.48 1.20
CA LEU A 261 21.57 -26.43 2.00
C LEU A 261 20.45 -27.16 1.27
N ASP A 262 19.97 -28.26 1.86
CA ASP A 262 18.82 -29.03 1.39
C ASP A 262 17.54 -28.73 2.20
N ASN A 263 17.66 -27.95 3.26
CA ASN A 263 16.61 -27.60 4.22
C ASN A 263 16.04 -26.18 4.00
N VAL A 264 16.00 -25.73 2.74
CA VAL A 264 15.29 -24.49 2.32
C VAL A 264 14.25 -24.86 1.27
N ASP A 265 12.98 -24.67 1.63
CA ASP A 265 11.85 -24.93 0.76
C ASP A 265 11.33 -23.65 0.12
N PHE A 266 11.19 -23.64 -1.20
CA PHE A 266 10.60 -22.55 -1.98
C PHE A 266 9.15 -22.93 -2.34
N ALA A 267 8.22 -22.76 -1.40
CA ALA A 267 6.81 -23.14 -1.54
C ALA A 267 6.06 -22.38 -2.65
N GLY A 268 6.64 -21.28 -3.14
CA GLY A 268 6.00 -20.47 -4.17
C GLY A 268 4.86 -19.61 -3.64
N GLN A 269 4.05 -19.06 -4.56
CA GLN A 269 2.89 -18.27 -4.19
C GLN A 269 1.73 -19.20 -3.81
N VAL A 270 1.22 -19.04 -2.60
CA VAL A 270 0.04 -19.76 -2.10
C VAL A 270 -1.17 -18.82 -2.00
N PRO A 271 -2.40 -19.34 -2.09
CA PRO A 271 -3.61 -18.56 -1.78
C PRO A 271 -3.54 -18.00 -0.36
N HIS A 272 -4.08 -16.79 -0.18
CA HIS A 272 -4.03 -16.14 1.14
C HIS A 272 -4.80 -16.92 2.22
N GLU A 273 -5.82 -17.65 1.81
CA GLU A 273 -6.63 -18.52 2.65
C GLU A 273 -5.83 -19.66 3.27
N GLU A 274 -4.72 -20.04 2.66
CA GLU A 274 -3.84 -21.10 3.15
C GLU A 274 -2.75 -20.59 4.11
N ILE A 275 -2.51 -19.29 4.20
CA ILE A 275 -1.49 -18.70 5.08
C ILE A 275 -1.63 -19.15 6.53
N PRO A 276 -2.85 -19.18 7.14
CA PRO A 276 -3.01 -19.67 8.50
C PRO A 276 -2.45 -21.08 8.71
N SER A 277 -2.63 -22.01 7.76
CA SER A 277 -2.15 -23.39 7.87
C SER A 277 -0.62 -23.52 7.80
N TYR A 278 0.07 -22.58 7.13
CA TYR A 278 1.53 -22.50 7.14
C TYR A 278 2.03 -21.93 8.47
N LEU A 279 1.39 -20.88 8.98
CA LEU A 279 1.76 -20.28 10.26
C LEU A 279 1.50 -21.23 11.44
N GLU A 280 0.43 -21.99 11.42
CA GLU A 280 0.11 -23.01 12.43
C GLU A 280 1.22 -24.07 12.59
N ARG A 281 1.90 -24.43 11.48
CA ARG A 281 3.02 -25.38 11.50
C ARG A 281 4.38 -24.71 11.75
N SER A 282 4.42 -23.39 11.80
CA SER A 282 5.66 -22.64 11.95
C SER A 282 6.03 -22.47 13.41
N HIS A 283 7.23 -22.88 13.78
CA HIS A 283 7.78 -22.64 15.12
C HIS A 283 8.21 -21.18 15.30
N VAL A 284 8.71 -20.55 14.24
CA VAL A 284 9.12 -19.14 14.23
C VAL A 284 8.83 -18.53 12.86
N PHE A 285 8.28 -17.33 12.85
CA PHE A 285 8.25 -16.50 11.67
C PHE A 285 9.53 -15.66 11.60
N VAL A 286 10.23 -15.67 10.47
CA VAL A 286 11.51 -14.98 10.31
C VAL A 286 11.40 -13.81 9.33
N SER A 287 12.00 -12.67 9.70
CA SER A 287 11.98 -11.46 8.86
C SER A 287 13.32 -10.74 8.88
N ALA A 288 13.94 -10.60 7.71
CA ALA A 288 15.14 -9.80 7.52
C ALA A 288 14.90 -8.56 6.64
N SER A 289 13.63 -8.15 6.51
CA SER A 289 13.25 -7.01 5.66
C SER A 289 13.98 -5.74 6.07
N LYS A 290 14.61 -5.07 5.10
CA LYS A 290 15.38 -3.83 5.32
C LYS A 290 14.48 -2.64 5.63
N MET A 291 13.22 -2.67 5.18
CA MET A 291 12.24 -1.62 5.36
C MET A 291 10.81 -2.19 5.31
N GLU A 292 10.02 -1.88 6.32
CA GLU A 292 8.57 -2.13 6.35
C GLU A 292 7.91 -0.97 7.08
N VAL A 293 6.81 -0.44 6.52
CA VAL A 293 6.02 0.56 7.26
C VAL A 293 5.21 -0.13 8.35
N GLN A 294 4.35 -1.06 7.94
CA GLN A 294 3.66 -1.98 8.84
C GLN A 294 3.39 -3.28 8.09
N SER A 295 4.16 -4.31 8.38
CA SER A 295 4.13 -5.59 7.68
C SER A 295 2.93 -6.42 8.08
N LEU A 296 2.04 -6.67 7.14
CA LEU A 296 0.83 -7.44 7.36
C LEU A 296 1.12 -8.88 7.77
N VAL A 297 2.15 -9.47 7.18
CA VAL A 297 2.52 -10.87 7.46
C VAL A 297 3.14 -11.04 8.84
N VAL A 298 3.77 -10.01 9.40
CA VAL A 298 4.21 -10.00 10.81
C VAL A 298 2.98 -9.96 11.73
N ILE A 299 1.98 -9.14 11.40
CA ILE A 299 0.71 -9.11 12.15
C ILE A 299 0.01 -10.47 12.06
N GLU A 300 -0.03 -11.07 10.88
CA GLU A 300 -0.63 -12.38 10.63
C GLU A 300 0.09 -13.50 11.41
N ALA A 301 1.43 -13.47 11.45
CA ALA A 301 2.22 -14.41 12.25
C ALA A 301 1.93 -14.27 13.76
N LEU A 302 1.95 -13.04 14.28
CA LEU A 302 1.61 -12.80 15.69
C LEU A 302 0.16 -13.20 16.01
N ALA A 303 -0.79 -12.94 15.09
CA ALA A 303 -2.19 -13.31 15.27
C ALA A 303 -2.42 -14.83 15.32
N SER A 304 -1.62 -15.62 14.57
CA SER A 304 -1.63 -17.07 14.65
C SER A 304 -0.98 -17.61 15.94
N GLY A 305 -0.29 -16.75 16.67
CA GLY A 305 0.51 -17.13 17.83
C GLY A 305 1.92 -17.62 17.45
N THR A 306 2.39 -17.36 16.23
CA THR A 306 3.74 -17.73 15.81
C THR A 306 4.72 -16.64 16.28
N PRO A 307 5.71 -16.97 17.14
CA PRO A 307 6.74 -16.04 17.56
C PRO A 307 7.54 -15.49 16.38
N VAL A 308 8.01 -14.25 16.49
CA VAL A 308 8.71 -13.57 15.41
C VAL A 308 10.18 -13.31 15.77
N VAL A 309 11.09 -13.75 14.91
CA VAL A 309 12.50 -13.32 14.96
C VAL A 309 12.77 -12.41 13.77
N GLY A 310 13.19 -11.16 14.03
CA GLY A 310 13.31 -10.18 12.96
C GLY A 310 14.42 -9.16 13.14
N LEU A 311 14.97 -8.70 12.00
CA LEU A 311 15.87 -7.55 11.98
C LEU A 311 15.08 -6.26 12.16
N SER A 312 15.67 -5.32 12.89
CA SER A 312 15.11 -4.00 13.18
C SER A 312 14.66 -3.28 11.90
N ASN A 313 13.38 -2.99 11.82
CA ASN A 313 12.71 -2.10 10.88
C ASN A 313 11.48 -1.51 11.58
N GLU A 314 10.70 -0.69 10.92
CA GLU A 314 9.59 0.02 11.54
C GLU A 314 8.57 -0.93 12.18
N THR A 315 8.21 -2.02 11.50
CA THR A 315 7.26 -3.02 12.01
C THR A 315 7.84 -3.85 13.15
N ILE A 316 9.06 -4.35 12.99
CA ILE A 316 9.71 -5.17 14.03
C ILE A 316 9.96 -4.34 15.30
N ASN A 317 10.31 -3.06 15.14
CA ASN A 317 10.51 -2.17 16.28
C ASN A 317 9.21 -1.87 17.04
N GLU A 318 8.07 -1.85 16.34
CA GLU A 318 6.75 -1.60 16.92
C GLU A 318 6.17 -2.84 17.61
N LEU A 319 6.28 -4.01 16.96
CA LEU A 319 5.48 -5.18 17.33
C LEU A 319 6.28 -6.29 18.04
N VAL A 320 7.62 -6.30 17.93
CA VAL A 320 8.45 -7.43 18.36
C VAL A 320 9.44 -7.03 19.45
N ASP A 321 9.38 -7.75 20.55
CA ASP A 321 10.31 -7.73 21.67
C ASP A 321 10.47 -9.15 22.26
N ASP A 322 11.12 -9.28 23.40
CA ASP A 322 11.37 -10.56 24.04
C ASP A 322 10.10 -11.26 24.58
N GLU A 323 8.95 -10.57 24.62
CA GLU A 323 7.66 -11.16 25.03
C GLU A 323 6.95 -11.91 23.88
N VAL A 324 7.31 -11.62 22.62
CA VAL A 324 6.66 -12.19 21.43
C VAL A 324 7.64 -12.81 20.43
N GLY A 325 8.94 -12.82 20.79
CA GLY A 325 9.98 -13.36 19.90
C GLY A 325 11.35 -12.74 20.17
N CYS A 326 12.01 -12.28 19.11
CA CYS A 326 13.31 -11.61 19.23
C CYS A 326 13.50 -10.53 18.17
N ARG A 327 13.84 -9.33 18.62
CA ARG A 327 14.25 -8.23 17.74
C ARG A 327 15.77 -8.09 17.78
N LEU A 328 16.39 -8.16 16.61
CA LEU A 328 17.82 -7.92 16.45
C LEU A 328 18.10 -6.56 15.80
N SER A 329 19.30 -6.03 16.02
CA SER A 329 19.81 -4.89 15.27
C SER A 329 19.85 -5.22 13.77
N LYS A 330 19.65 -4.23 12.91
CA LYS A 330 19.77 -4.40 11.45
C LYS A 330 21.21 -4.75 11.00
N GLU A 331 22.20 -4.50 11.87
CA GLU A 331 23.61 -4.86 11.69
C GLU A 331 23.96 -6.25 12.24
N ALA A 332 23.00 -6.98 12.83
CA ALA A 332 23.24 -8.32 13.35
C ALA A 332 23.72 -9.26 12.23
N THR A 333 24.68 -10.13 12.58
CA THR A 333 25.18 -11.11 11.61
C THR A 333 24.17 -12.25 11.41
N PRO A 334 24.23 -12.97 10.27
CA PRO A 334 23.41 -14.17 10.05
C PRO A 334 23.55 -15.22 11.16
N GLU A 335 24.74 -15.37 11.74
CA GLU A 335 25.01 -16.26 12.89
C GLU A 335 24.23 -15.81 14.14
N GLN A 336 24.30 -14.52 14.51
CA GLN A 336 23.53 -13.97 15.63
C GLN A 336 22.02 -14.12 15.44
N PHE A 337 21.55 -14.05 14.19
CA PHE A 337 20.15 -14.29 13.86
C PHE A 337 19.79 -15.76 14.08
N ALA A 338 20.63 -16.68 13.62
CA ALA A 338 20.46 -18.11 13.84
C ALA A 338 20.44 -18.47 15.33
N ASP A 339 21.36 -17.93 16.13
CA ASP A 339 21.38 -18.10 17.59
C ASP A 339 20.07 -17.67 18.24
N SER A 340 19.48 -16.57 17.74
CA SER A 340 18.19 -16.08 18.26
C SER A 340 17.01 -16.97 17.87
N VAL A 341 17.02 -17.53 16.66
CA VAL A 341 16.03 -18.54 16.22
C VAL A 341 16.16 -19.79 17.08
N GLU A 342 17.36 -20.31 17.26
CA GLU A 342 17.62 -21.50 18.08
C GLU A 342 17.21 -21.31 19.53
N ARG A 343 17.48 -20.12 20.09
CA ARG A 343 17.05 -19.76 21.46
C ARG A 343 15.53 -19.85 21.60
N VAL A 344 14.75 -19.31 20.65
CA VAL A 344 13.29 -19.38 20.69
C VAL A 344 12.80 -20.82 20.55
N CYS A 345 13.39 -21.59 19.63
CA CYS A 345 13.04 -22.99 19.38
C CYS A 345 13.47 -23.95 20.49
N SER A 346 14.37 -23.52 21.38
CA SER A 346 14.89 -24.31 22.52
C SER A 346 14.21 -23.98 23.84
N LEU A 347 13.21 -23.09 23.83
CA LEU A 347 12.48 -22.73 25.04
C LEU A 347 11.74 -23.96 25.63
N PRO A 348 11.61 -24.04 26.96
CA PRO A 348 10.70 -24.96 27.59
C PRO A 348 9.26 -24.77 27.03
N ARG A 349 8.52 -25.85 26.87
CA ARG A 349 7.18 -25.81 26.28
C ARG A 349 6.27 -24.73 26.89
N SER A 350 6.25 -24.60 28.23
CA SER A 350 5.43 -23.59 28.91
C SER A 350 5.84 -22.16 28.58
N GLU A 351 7.13 -21.90 28.40
CA GLU A 351 7.64 -20.57 28.04
C GLU A 351 7.32 -20.25 26.57
N TYR A 352 7.45 -21.23 25.68
CA TYR A 352 7.06 -21.08 24.28
C TYR A 352 5.56 -20.85 24.12
N GLU A 353 4.69 -21.59 24.83
CA GLU A 353 3.23 -21.38 24.84
C GLU A 353 2.88 -19.97 25.34
N THR A 354 3.57 -19.47 26.36
CA THR A 354 3.41 -18.09 26.85
C THR A 354 3.80 -17.07 25.77
N LEU A 355 4.90 -17.31 25.05
CA LEU A 355 5.34 -16.47 23.95
C LEU A 355 4.27 -16.41 22.83
N CYS A 356 3.67 -17.57 22.50
CA CYS A 356 2.59 -17.68 21.50
C CYS A 356 1.32 -16.93 21.93
N GLU A 357 0.93 -17.00 23.21
CA GLU A 357 -0.21 -16.26 23.75
C GLU A 357 0.05 -14.74 23.72
N ASN A 358 1.22 -14.31 24.15
CA ASN A 358 1.63 -12.92 24.10
C ASN A 358 1.63 -12.38 22.65
N ALA A 359 2.04 -13.20 21.69
CA ALA A 359 2.01 -12.82 20.26
C ALA A 359 0.57 -12.48 19.80
N ARG A 360 -0.41 -13.32 20.13
CA ARG A 360 -1.83 -13.04 19.81
C ARG A 360 -2.32 -11.77 20.49
N ASN A 361 -2.00 -11.60 21.76
CA ASN A 361 -2.42 -10.44 22.53
C ASN A 361 -1.81 -9.14 21.99
N ARG A 362 -0.56 -9.16 21.50
CA ARG A 362 0.15 -8.01 20.94
C ARG A 362 -0.60 -7.34 19.80
N VAL A 363 -1.30 -8.11 18.97
CA VAL A 363 -2.00 -7.61 17.79
C VAL A 363 -3.52 -7.57 17.92
N SER A 364 -4.08 -7.89 19.09
CA SER A 364 -5.53 -7.98 19.33
C SER A 364 -6.30 -6.71 18.98
N LEU A 365 -5.70 -5.55 19.11
CA LEU A 365 -6.29 -4.26 18.75
C LEU A 365 -6.20 -3.93 17.25
N LEU A 366 -5.51 -4.73 16.46
CA LEU A 366 -5.39 -4.56 15.01
C LEU A 366 -6.51 -5.27 14.24
N ASP A 367 -7.58 -5.69 14.92
CA ASP A 367 -8.79 -6.19 14.28
C ASP A 367 -9.51 -5.09 13.48
N TRP A 368 -10.15 -5.47 12.38
CA TRP A 368 -10.88 -4.52 11.54
C TRP A 368 -11.95 -3.74 12.29
N SER A 369 -12.60 -4.31 13.29
CA SER A 369 -13.64 -3.62 14.07
C SER A 369 -13.09 -2.39 14.79
N ASN A 370 -11.92 -2.52 15.41
CA ASN A 370 -11.24 -1.43 16.11
C ASN A 370 -10.68 -0.39 15.12
N VAL A 371 -10.04 -0.83 14.04
CA VAL A 371 -9.45 0.05 13.02
C VAL A 371 -10.53 0.87 12.31
N ILE A 372 -11.69 0.27 12.01
CA ILE A 372 -12.83 0.99 11.44
C ILE A 372 -13.35 2.04 12.41
N GLU A 373 -13.46 1.72 13.70
CA GLU A 373 -13.93 2.68 14.69
C GLU A 373 -12.99 3.89 14.79
N LEU A 374 -11.68 3.67 14.86
CA LEU A 374 -10.68 4.73 14.83
C LEU A 374 -10.81 5.59 13.57
N THR A 375 -10.98 4.96 12.41
CA THR A 375 -11.11 5.65 11.12
C THR A 375 -12.41 6.46 11.05
N VAL A 376 -13.53 5.91 11.52
CA VAL A 376 -14.83 6.61 11.59
C VAL A 376 -14.75 7.81 12.52
N ASN A 377 -14.05 7.70 13.66
CA ASN A 377 -13.88 8.80 14.57
C ASN A 377 -13.05 9.93 13.95
N ALA A 378 -11.96 9.60 13.23
CA ALA A 378 -11.20 10.58 12.47
C ALA A 378 -12.06 11.29 11.40
N TYR A 379 -12.91 10.56 10.69
CA TYR A 379 -13.82 11.17 9.71
C TYR A 379 -14.88 12.09 10.37
N ARG A 380 -15.45 11.68 11.52
CA ARG A 380 -16.42 12.52 12.26
C ARG A 380 -15.82 13.83 12.72
N GLU A 381 -14.57 13.79 13.19
CA GLU A 381 -13.84 14.98 13.59
C GLU A 381 -13.65 15.94 12.40
N LEU A 382 -13.20 15.42 11.24
CA LEU A 382 -13.05 16.24 10.04
C LEU A 382 -14.36 16.83 9.52
N LEU A 383 -15.46 16.08 9.61
CA LEU A 383 -16.79 16.56 9.21
C LEU A 383 -17.30 17.70 10.10
N GLN A 384 -16.91 17.73 11.38
CA GLN A 384 -17.25 18.82 12.30
C GLN A 384 -16.48 20.10 12.00
N GLU A 385 -15.27 19.98 11.46
CA GLU A 385 -14.38 21.10 11.11
C GLU A 385 -14.68 21.72 9.74
N LYS A 386 -15.80 21.39 9.13
CA LYS A 386 -16.19 21.73 7.75
C LYS A 386 -15.93 23.19 7.41
N ALA A 387 -14.76 23.50 6.86
CA ALA A 387 -14.37 24.82 6.41
C ALA A 387 -14.78 25.07 4.95
N SER A 388 -15.06 26.33 4.60
CA SER A 388 -15.16 26.74 3.19
C SER A 388 -13.80 26.74 2.52
N ILE A 389 -13.72 26.37 1.23
CA ILE A 389 -12.49 26.52 0.44
C ILE A 389 -12.08 27.99 0.47
N SER A 390 -10.87 28.26 0.97
CA SER A 390 -10.28 29.59 0.91
C SER A 390 -9.73 29.87 -0.49
N GLN A 391 -9.49 31.16 -0.82
CA GLN A 391 -8.81 31.52 -2.07
C GLN A 391 -7.40 30.88 -2.15
N GLU A 392 -6.78 30.71 -1.00
CA GLU A 392 -5.46 30.11 -0.86
C GLU A 392 -5.46 28.62 -1.21
N GLU A 393 -6.46 27.86 -0.75
CA GLU A 393 -6.63 26.45 -1.12
C GLU A 393 -6.91 26.25 -2.61
N GLY A 394 -7.72 27.12 -3.21
CA GLY A 394 -7.94 27.10 -4.66
C GLY A 394 -6.64 27.37 -5.46
N ALA A 395 -5.78 28.26 -4.97
CA ALA A 395 -4.48 28.50 -5.59
C ALA A 395 -3.52 27.30 -5.47
N MET A 396 -3.51 26.64 -4.30
CA MET A 396 -2.73 25.41 -4.09
C MET A 396 -3.19 24.27 -5.01
N LEU A 397 -4.50 24.10 -5.23
CA LEU A 397 -5.02 23.11 -6.16
C LEU A 397 -4.62 23.39 -7.62
N LEU A 398 -4.65 24.66 -8.03
CA LEU A 398 -4.20 25.06 -9.37
C LEU A 398 -2.71 24.80 -9.56
N ASP A 399 -1.89 25.06 -8.54
CA ASP A 399 -0.44 24.78 -8.60
C ASP A 399 -0.20 23.26 -8.72
N LEU A 400 -0.90 22.45 -7.91
CA LEU A 400 -0.85 20.99 -8.00
C LEU A 400 -1.25 20.47 -9.39
N VAL A 401 -2.36 20.94 -9.95
CA VAL A 401 -2.83 20.56 -11.29
C VAL A 401 -1.87 21.04 -12.37
N SER A 402 -1.16 22.17 -12.15
CA SER A 402 -0.15 22.67 -13.08
C SER A 402 1.04 21.74 -13.26
N THR A 403 1.30 20.85 -12.29
CA THR A 403 2.36 19.84 -12.38
C THR A 403 2.02 18.69 -13.34
N LEU A 404 0.73 18.52 -13.68
CA LEU A 404 0.31 17.54 -14.68
C LEU A 404 0.80 17.94 -16.07
N PRO A 405 1.07 16.96 -16.96
CA PRO A 405 1.35 17.25 -18.36
C PRO A 405 0.26 18.12 -18.97
N SER A 406 0.65 19.04 -19.88
CA SER A 406 -0.32 19.80 -20.65
C SER A 406 -1.23 18.86 -21.45
N GLY A 407 -2.54 19.11 -21.43
CA GLY A 407 -3.53 18.28 -22.13
C GLY A 407 -4.93 18.40 -21.53
N GLU A 408 -5.87 17.70 -22.14
CA GLU A 408 -7.31 17.78 -21.81
C GLU A 408 -7.63 17.57 -20.33
N VAL A 409 -6.93 16.66 -19.65
CA VAL A 409 -7.14 16.38 -18.22
C VAL A 409 -6.78 17.57 -17.38
N ARG A 410 -5.60 18.18 -17.62
CA ARG A 410 -5.17 19.38 -16.92
C ARG A 410 -6.11 20.56 -17.17
N GLU A 411 -6.53 20.77 -18.41
CA GLU A 411 -7.48 21.84 -18.79
C GLU A 411 -8.82 21.68 -18.05
N ILE A 412 -9.41 20.47 -18.02
CA ILE A 412 -10.66 20.22 -17.31
C ILE A 412 -10.52 20.47 -15.81
N LEU A 413 -9.45 20.00 -15.19
CA LEU A 413 -9.26 20.20 -13.76
C LEU A 413 -9.04 21.67 -13.42
N THR A 414 -8.26 22.39 -14.23
CA THR A 414 -8.04 23.83 -14.08
C THR A 414 -9.35 24.59 -14.21
N GLU A 415 -10.13 24.36 -15.27
CA GLU A 415 -11.43 25.01 -15.49
C GLU A 415 -12.37 24.78 -14.31
N ARG A 416 -12.45 23.55 -13.81
CA ARG A 416 -13.31 23.21 -12.65
C ARG A 416 -12.89 23.89 -11.36
N ILE A 417 -11.59 23.98 -11.09
CA ILE A 417 -11.07 24.68 -9.90
C ILE A 417 -11.38 26.18 -9.98
N GLU A 418 -11.16 26.80 -11.14
CA GLU A 418 -11.45 28.24 -11.34
C GLU A 418 -12.94 28.53 -11.14
N MET A 419 -13.83 27.69 -11.69
CA MET A 419 -15.27 27.83 -11.51
C MET A 419 -15.70 27.71 -10.04
N SER A 420 -15.08 26.79 -9.28
CA SER A 420 -15.42 26.61 -7.84
C SER A 420 -15.02 27.79 -6.97
N ARG A 421 -14.04 28.62 -7.43
CA ARG A 421 -13.61 29.86 -6.73
C ARG A 421 -14.56 31.01 -6.94
N GLU A 422 -15.22 31.08 -8.09
CA GLU A 422 -16.10 32.21 -8.45
C GLU A 422 -17.48 32.13 -7.80
N GLU A 423 -18.04 30.90 -7.60
CA GLU A 423 -19.38 30.72 -7.00
C GLU A 423 -19.43 29.52 -6.03
N PRO A 424 -19.18 29.74 -4.74
CA PRO A 424 -19.32 28.68 -3.74
C PRO A 424 -20.79 28.24 -3.62
N GLY A 425 -21.14 27.06 -4.15
CA GLY A 425 -22.47 26.46 -4.01
C GLY A 425 -23.32 26.36 -5.28
N SER A 426 -22.90 26.95 -6.43
CA SER A 426 -23.69 26.95 -7.67
C SER A 426 -23.29 25.89 -8.70
N LEU A 427 -22.26 25.09 -8.42
CA LEU A 427 -21.68 24.14 -9.40
C LEU A 427 -22.71 23.11 -9.91
N THR A 428 -23.63 22.67 -9.07
CA THR A 428 -24.70 21.73 -9.44
C THR A 428 -25.71 22.35 -10.40
N HIS A 429 -25.95 23.65 -10.33
CA HIS A 429 -26.92 24.33 -11.21
C HIS A 429 -26.32 24.68 -12.57
N PHE A 430 -25.03 25.05 -12.61
CA PHE A 430 -24.32 25.44 -13.84
C PHE A 430 -24.03 24.27 -14.78
N LEU A 431 -23.76 23.07 -14.23
CA LEU A 431 -23.48 21.86 -15.03
C LEU A 431 -24.72 21.33 -15.75
N MET A 432 -25.93 21.64 -15.30
CA MET A 432 -27.17 21.27 -15.99
C MET A 432 -27.49 22.18 -17.18
N GLU A 433 -27.04 23.43 -17.22
CA GLU A 433 -27.43 24.40 -18.26
C GLU A 433 -26.45 24.55 -19.44
N ARG A 434 -25.15 24.22 -19.27
CA ARG A 434 -24.18 24.31 -20.37
C ARG A 434 -23.75 22.94 -20.85
N SER A 435 -24.51 22.41 -21.80
CA SER A 435 -24.02 21.33 -22.66
C SER A 435 -22.75 21.82 -23.39
N LEU A 436 -21.59 21.33 -22.94
CA LEU A 436 -20.26 21.53 -23.55
C LEU A 436 -20.15 20.97 -25.00
N GLY A 437 -21.29 20.91 -25.71
CA GLY A 437 -21.41 20.30 -27.03
C GLY A 437 -20.83 21.12 -28.21
N THR A 438 -20.49 22.39 -28.04
CA THR A 438 -20.18 23.26 -29.17
C THR A 438 -18.73 23.65 -29.38
N LYS A 439 -17.85 23.58 -28.40
CA LYS A 439 -16.41 23.90 -28.57
C LYS A 439 -15.53 22.70 -28.94
N TRP A 440 -16.00 21.47 -28.79
CA TRP A 440 -15.25 20.24 -28.99
C TRP A 440 -15.04 19.81 -30.45
N ARG A 441 -15.65 20.43 -31.43
CA ARG A 441 -15.46 20.09 -32.85
C ARG A 441 -14.18 20.65 -33.49
N ALA A 442 -13.49 21.56 -32.83
CA ALA A 442 -12.29 22.22 -33.37
C ALA A 442 -10.95 21.53 -33.07
N LEU A 443 -10.88 20.62 -32.08
CA LEU A 443 -9.62 20.04 -31.58
C LEU A 443 -9.29 18.62 -32.09
N LYS A 444 -9.92 18.16 -33.17
CA LYS A 444 -9.73 16.80 -33.72
C LYS A 444 -8.45 16.55 -34.52
N ARG A 445 -7.39 17.32 -34.39
CA ARG A 445 -6.18 17.11 -35.19
C ARG A 445 -4.90 17.23 -34.37
N VAL A 446 -4.56 16.21 -33.56
CA VAL A 446 -3.16 15.92 -33.14
C VAL A 446 -3.00 14.43 -32.94
N PRO A 447 -1.99 13.75 -33.51
CA PRO A 447 -1.80 12.29 -33.38
C PRO A 447 -1.33 11.89 -31.98
N GLY A 448 -1.99 10.85 -31.44
CA GLY A 448 -1.90 10.45 -30.05
C GLY A 448 -0.81 9.45 -29.66
N SER A 449 0.46 9.62 -29.96
CA SER A 449 1.45 8.62 -29.55
C SER A 449 2.65 9.13 -28.71
N THR A 450 2.71 10.40 -28.38
CA THR A 450 3.90 10.95 -27.69
C THR A 450 3.65 11.41 -26.25
N TRP A 451 2.46 11.24 -25.71
CA TRP A 451 2.01 11.89 -24.46
C TRP A 451 2.12 11.03 -23.19
N LEU A 452 2.50 9.77 -23.33
CA LEU A 452 2.55 8.81 -22.22
C LEU A 452 3.82 8.89 -21.36
N LEU A 453 4.82 9.70 -21.73
CA LEU A 453 6.17 9.53 -21.19
C LEU A 453 6.66 10.59 -20.19
N ALA A 454 6.05 11.75 -20.05
CA ALA A 454 6.75 12.81 -19.30
C ALA A 454 6.19 13.22 -17.93
N GLY A 455 4.95 13.07 -17.62
CA GLY A 455 4.38 13.64 -16.40
C GLY A 455 3.60 12.70 -15.47
N ALA A 456 2.82 11.76 -16.00
CA ALA A 456 2.22 10.69 -15.19
C ALA A 456 3.28 9.73 -14.66
N THR A 457 4.43 9.74 -15.28
CA THR A 457 5.59 8.88 -15.02
C THR A 457 6.23 9.13 -13.66
N VAL A 458 6.13 10.30 -13.04
CA VAL A 458 6.99 10.62 -11.89
C VAL A 458 6.38 10.18 -10.54
N VAL A 459 5.08 10.29 -10.30
CA VAL A 459 4.48 9.85 -9.02
C VAL A 459 3.94 8.43 -9.12
N VAL A 460 3.33 8.08 -10.22
CA VAL A 460 2.86 6.71 -10.49
C VAL A 460 4.03 5.81 -10.88
N SER A 461 5.09 6.36 -11.46
CA SER A 461 6.34 5.64 -11.77
C SER A 461 7.19 5.35 -10.55
N LEU A 462 7.13 6.11 -9.49
CA LEU A 462 7.86 5.69 -8.29
C LEU A 462 7.30 4.39 -7.71
N VAL A 463 6.02 4.11 -7.84
CA VAL A 463 5.43 2.86 -7.33
C VAL A 463 5.11 1.86 -8.46
N GLY A 464 4.69 2.27 -9.63
CA GLY A 464 4.21 1.40 -10.70
C GLY A 464 5.19 1.14 -11.85
N TYR A 465 5.97 2.13 -12.28
CA TYR A 465 7.01 1.95 -13.32
C TYR A 465 8.21 1.14 -12.81
N LEU A 466 8.40 1.13 -11.51
CA LEU A 466 9.39 0.32 -10.81
C LEU A 466 9.21 -1.20 -11.01
N VAL A 467 8.06 -1.64 -11.48
CA VAL A 467 7.76 -3.05 -11.72
C VAL A 467 7.68 -3.43 -13.21
N MET A 468 7.42 -2.47 -14.11
CA MET A 468 7.12 -2.79 -15.52
C MET A 468 8.34 -2.98 -16.43
N LYS A 469 9.51 -2.46 -16.08
CA LYS A 469 10.73 -2.57 -16.93
C LYS A 469 11.55 -3.85 -16.71
N GLY A 470 11.06 -4.79 -15.89
CA GLY A 470 11.67 -6.13 -15.73
C GLY A 470 11.33 -7.13 -16.83
N ARG A 471 10.54 -6.75 -17.85
CA ARG A 471 10.28 -7.61 -19.01
C ARG A 471 11.15 -7.13 -20.17
N GLY A 472 12.31 -7.77 -20.33
CA GLY A 472 13.10 -7.67 -21.55
C GLY A 472 12.26 -8.14 -22.73
N GLU A 473 12.25 -7.37 -23.81
CA GLU A 473 11.82 -7.85 -25.12
C GLU A 473 12.71 -9.04 -25.53
N PRO A 474 12.15 -10.08 -26.16
CA PRO A 474 12.97 -11.10 -26.76
C PRO A 474 13.72 -10.47 -27.95
N THR A 475 15.03 -10.41 -27.86
CA THR A 475 15.87 -10.19 -29.04
C THR A 475 15.85 -11.49 -29.84
N ASP A 476 15.42 -11.40 -31.09
CA ASP A 476 15.65 -12.42 -32.12
C ASP A 476 17.11 -12.86 -32.21
#